data_ca409e0e180d28bad38a30b8d28aa593
#
_entry.id   ca409e0e180d28bad38a30b8d28aa593
#
_cell.length_a   1.000
_cell.length_b   1.000
_cell.length_c   1.000
_cell.angle_alpha   90.00
_cell.angle_beta   90.00
_cell.angle_gamma   90.00
#
_symmetry.space_group_name_H-M   'P 1'
#
loop_
_entity.id
_entity.type
_entity.pdbx_description
1 polymer ?
#
loop_
_entity_poly.entity_id
_entity_poly.type
_entity_poly.pdbx_seq_one_letter_code
_entity_poly.pdbx_strand_id
1 'polypeptide(L)'
;AKLKAGGHKCPFTTSWISWTQLESFSTWHNVLFATLNNGFGGPAARLVFDSPLHVRHFDNLSNMSKQGLFVYKGRDNKADVSFPSGECAMMTGSSGLYARVAKEAKFAYGISTLPYYPDVPGAPQNTIIGGASLWVMGGKKPETYKGVAAFFKYLSQPEVQSESHKRTGYLPITTAAYELTDKSGFYKEHPGTDVAVTQMIRKTTDKSRGIRLGNFNQIRTII
;
A
#
# COMPACT_ATOMS: atom_id res chain seq x y z
N ALA A 1 7.80 10.87 -19.58
CA ALA A 1 8.43 11.58 -20.71
C ALA A 1 8.78 13.03 -20.36
N LYS A 2 7.82 13.89 -19.98
CA LYS A 2 8.06 15.32 -19.67
C LYS A 2 9.15 15.54 -18.61
N LEU A 3 9.10 14.80 -17.49
CA LEU A 3 10.11 14.90 -16.42
C LEU A 3 11.52 14.56 -16.92
N LYS A 4 11.66 13.50 -17.73
CA LYS A 4 12.95 13.14 -18.32
C LYS A 4 13.45 14.20 -19.29
N ALA A 5 12.58 14.73 -20.13
CA ALA A 5 12.92 15.84 -21.04
C ALA A 5 13.36 17.10 -20.26
N GLY A 6 12.80 17.31 -19.06
CA GLY A 6 13.21 18.35 -18.11
C GLY A 6 14.46 18.04 -17.28
N GLY A 7 15.21 16.98 -17.63
CA GLY A 7 16.48 16.64 -16.99
C GLY A 7 16.42 15.74 -15.76
N HIS A 8 15.23 15.28 -15.34
CA HIS A 8 15.13 14.36 -14.20
C HIS A 8 15.70 12.98 -14.52
N LYS A 9 16.72 12.57 -13.77
CA LYS A 9 17.39 11.25 -13.95
C LYS A 9 16.52 10.10 -13.45
N CYS A 10 15.62 10.32 -12.47
CA CYS A 10 14.66 9.36 -11.96
C CYS A 10 13.24 9.96 -12.01
N PRO A 11 12.54 9.86 -13.15
CA PRO A 11 11.16 10.36 -13.24
C PRO A 11 10.18 9.62 -12.36
N PHE A 12 10.31 8.29 -12.25
CA PHE A 12 9.43 7.43 -11.46
C PHE A 12 10.17 6.24 -10.86
N THR A 13 9.83 5.89 -9.63
CA THR A 13 10.26 4.67 -8.95
C THR A 13 9.13 4.05 -8.14
N THR A 14 9.36 2.86 -7.59
CA THR A 14 8.42 2.18 -6.68
C THR A 14 9.18 1.50 -5.55
N SER A 15 8.64 1.54 -4.34
CA SER A 15 9.04 0.65 -3.26
C SER A 15 8.04 -0.50 -3.10
N TRP A 16 8.47 -1.60 -2.46
CA TRP A 16 7.61 -2.78 -2.23
C TRP A 16 6.94 -3.29 -3.51
N ILE A 17 7.71 -3.50 -4.58
CA ILE A 17 7.22 -3.74 -5.94
C ILE A 17 6.19 -4.86 -6.01
N SER A 18 6.39 -6.00 -5.33
CA SER A 18 5.44 -7.11 -5.29
C SER A 18 4.09 -6.67 -4.70
N TRP A 19 4.10 -5.87 -3.63
CA TRP A 19 2.88 -5.37 -3.00
C TRP A 19 2.22 -4.25 -3.80
N THR A 20 2.97 -3.25 -4.26
CA THR A 20 2.41 -2.06 -4.92
C THR A 20 2.04 -2.32 -6.38
N GLN A 21 2.92 -3.01 -7.14
CA GLN A 21 2.80 -3.18 -8.59
C GLN A 21 2.18 -4.53 -8.99
N LEU A 22 1.97 -5.46 -8.06
CA LEU A 22 1.36 -6.74 -8.37
C LEU A 22 0.13 -7.03 -7.51
N GLU A 23 0.27 -7.07 -6.18
CA GLU A 23 -0.84 -7.40 -5.29
C GLU A 23 -1.91 -6.30 -5.26
N SER A 24 -1.53 -5.06 -4.95
CA SER A 24 -2.43 -3.91 -4.98
C SER A 24 -2.88 -3.57 -6.39
N PHE A 25 -2.02 -3.77 -7.39
CA PHE A 25 -2.41 -3.65 -8.80
C PHE A 25 -3.56 -4.61 -9.15
N SER A 26 -3.47 -5.88 -8.74
CA SER A 26 -4.50 -6.88 -9.00
C SER A 26 -5.85 -6.46 -8.41
N THR A 27 -5.87 -6.07 -7.14
CA THR A 27 -7.11 -5.66 -6.46
C THR A 27 -7.63 -4.32 -6.98
N TRP A 28 -6.75 -3.36 -7.28
CA TRP A 28 -7.08 -2.05 -7.85
C TRP A 28 -7.76 -2.17 -9.23
N HIS A 29 -7.36 -3.16 -10.01
CA HIS A 29 -7.95 -3.47 -11.32
C HIS A 29 -9.01 -4.58 -11.30
N ASN A 30 -9.43 -5.01 -10.11
CA ASN A 30 -10.45 -6.05 -9.92
C ASN A 30 -10.15 -7.35 -10.66
N VAL A 31 -8.88 -7.78 -10.64
CA VAL A 31 -8.43 -9.05 -11.20
C VAL A 31 -7.85 -9.97 -10.11
N LEU A 32 -7.90 -11.26 -10.35
CA LEU A 32 -7.38 -12.24 -9.40
C LEU A 32 -5.86 -12.28 -9.41
N PHE A 33 -5.27 -12.31 -8.23
CA PHE A 33 -3.87 -12.67 -8.00
C PHE A 33 -3.70 -14.20 -7.91
N ALA A 34 -4.71 -14.87 -7.33
CA ALA A 34 -4.75 -16.33 -7.21
C ALA A 34 -6.18 -16.85 -7.41
N THR A 35 -6.31 -18.12 -7.79
CA THR A 35 -7.61 -18.81 -7.89
C THR A 35 -8.30 -18.90 -6.53
N LEU A 36 -9.50 -19.47 -6.50
CA LEU A 36 -10.31 -19.65 -5.28
C LEU A 36 -10.49 -18.34 -4.52
N ASN A 37 -10.88 -17.28 -5.23
CA ASN A 37 -11.05 -15.93 -4.65
C ASN A 37 -9.81 -15.47 -3.87
N ASN A 38 -8.65 -15.47 -4.52
CA ASN A 38 -7.36 -15.13 -3.93
C ASN A 38 -6.99 -16.00 -2.71
N GLY A 39 -7.35 -17.28 -2.72
CA GLY A 39 -7.05 -18.25 -1.67
C GLY A 39 -8.06 -18.31 -0.53
N PHE A 40 -9.11 -17.48 -0.52
CA PHE A 40 -10.15 -17.57 0.51
C PHE A 40 -10.99 -18.84 0.39
N GLY A 41 -11.05 -19.46 -0.79
CA GLY A 41 -11.75 -20.72 -1.03
C GLY A 41 -10.95 -21.97 -0.64
N GLY A 42 -9.70 -21.84 -0.16
CA GLY A 42 -8.94 -22.97 0.38
C GLY A 42 -7.47 -23.02 -0.04
N PRO A 43 -6.72 -23.98 0.50
CA PRO A 43 -5.26 -24.07 0.34
C PRO A 43 -4.81 -24.54 -1.06
N ALA A 44 -5.72 -25.08 -1.89
CA ALA A 44 -5.43 -25.48 -3.25
C ALA A 44 -5.37 -24.32 -4.27
N ALA A 45 -5.39 -23.08 -3.79
CA ALA A 45 -5.29 -21.90 -4.63
C ALA A 45 -3.95 -21.91 -5.41
N ARG A 46 -4.04 -21.47 -6.68
CA ARG A 46 -2.90 -21.32 -7.59
C ARG A 46 -2.72 -19.87 -7.98
N LEU A 47 -1.50 -19.43 -8.17
CA LEU A 47 -1.18 -18.09 -8.67
C LEU A 47 -1.67 -17.95 -10.13
N VAL A 48 -2.25 -16.78 -10.47
CA VAL A 48 -2.78 -16.47 -11.81
C VAL A 48 -2.46 -15.02 -12.23
N PHE A 49 -1.39 -14.47 -11.70
CA PHE A 49 -0.93 -13.13 -12.05
C PHE A 49 -0.09 -13.07 -13.35
N ASP A 50 -0.26 -14.06 -14.19
CA ASP A 50 0.22 -14.13 -15.58
C ASP A 50 -0.88 -13.78 -16.60
N SER A 51 -2.00 -13.21 -16.14
CA SER A 51 -3.08 -12.79 -17.02
C SER A 51 -2.63 -11.69 -18.00
N PRO A 52 -3.31 -11.51 -19.16
CA PRO A 52 -2.94 -10.50 -20.14
C PRO A 52 -2.78 -9.09 -19.56
N LEU A 53 -3.57 -8.74 -18.54
CA LEU A 53 -3.46 -7.45 -17.88
C LEU A 53 -2.18 -7.33 -17.04
N HIS A 54 -1.80 -8.36 -16.31
CA HIS A 54 -0.56 -8.38 -15.54
C HIS A 54 0.67 -8.31 -16.48
N VAL A 55 0.66 -9.10 -17.56
CA VAL A 55 1.72 -9.06 -18.58
C VAL A 55 1.83 -7.64 -19.17
N ARG A 56 0.70 -7.05 -19.61
CA ARG A 56 0.66 -5.65 -20.10
C ARG A 56 1.28 -4.67 -19.11
N HIS A 57 0.98 -4.83 -17.82
CA HIS A 57 1.49 -3.93 -16.78
C HIS A 57 3.01 -4.03 -16.64
N PHE A 58 3.54 -5.24 -16.53
CA PHE A 58 4.99 -5.44 -16.41
C PHE A 58 5.74 -5.12 -17.69
N ASP A 59 5.16 -5.35 -18.86
CA ASP A 59 5.71 -4.88 -20.14
C ASP A 59 5.81 -3.35 -20.18
N ASN A 60 4.78 -2.65 -19.69
CA ASN A 60 4.83 -1.19 -19.59
C ASN A 60 5.93 -0.72 -18.64
N LEU A 61 6.07 -1.33 -17.45
CA LEU A 61 7.16 -0.99 -16.52
C LEU A 61 8.54 -1.29 -17.14
N SER A 62 8.69 -2.43 -17.81
CA SER A 62 9.91 -2.80 -18.53
C SER A 62 10.26 -1.80 -19.62
N ASN A 63 9.28 -1.42 -20.44
CA ASN A 63 9.47 -0.44 -21.50
C ASN A 63 9.78 0.96 -20.93
N MET A 64 9.12 1.37 -19.87
CA MET A 64 9.46 2.59 -19.13
C MET A 64 10.88 2.55 -18.58
N SER A 65 11.34 1.41 -18.09
CA SER A 65 12.70 1.23 -17.60
C SER A 65 13.73 1.36 -18.73
N LYS A 66 13.51 0.69 -19.85
CA LYS A 66 14.36 0.80 -21.05
C LYS A 66 14.47 2.25 -21.55
N GLN A 67 13.39 3.02 -21.40
CA GLN A 67 13.35 4.43 -21.77
C GLN A 67 13.90 5.36 -20.67
N GLY A 68 14.34 4.84 -19.51
CA GLY A 68 14.79 5.64 -18.37
C GLY A 68 13.68 6.48 -17.74
N LEU A 69 12.41 6.06 -17.86
CA LEU A 69 11.24 6.70 -17.24
C LEU A 69 10.91 6.07 -15.88
N PHE A 70 11.23 4.80 -15.71
CA PHE A 70 11.11 4.05 -14.47
C PHE A 70 12.48 3.56 -14.02
N VAL A 71 12.84 3.81 -12.78
CA VAL A 71 14.12 3.40 -12.20
C VAL A 71 13.87 2.44 -11.05
N TYR A 72 14.15 1.16 -11.26
CA TYR A 72 14.05 0.16 -10.22
C TYR A 72 15.22 0.29 -9.23
N LYS A 73 14.90 0.51 -7.97
CA LYS A 73 15.89 0.73 -6.89
C LYS A 73 16.12 -0.50 -6.01
N GLY A 74 15.47 -1.61 -6.31
CA GLY A 74 15.58 -2.84 -5.55
C GLY A 74 14.30 -3.24 -4.82
N ARG A 75 14.36 -4.37 -4.12
CA ARG A 75 13.23 -4.95 -3.40
C ARG A 75 12.88 -4.15 -2.14
N ASP A 76 11.70 -4.46 -1.61
CA ASP A 76 11.19 -3.95 -0.34
C ASP A 76 11.26 -2.41 -0.26
N ASN A 77 11.82 -1.88 0.79
CA ASN A 77 11.90 -0.44 1.07
C ASN A 77 13.12 0.26 0.45
N LYS A 78 13.82 -0.36 -0.49
CA LYS A 78 15.07 0.21 -1.06
C LYS A 78 14.85 1.55 -1.74
N ALA A 79 13.68 1.79 -2.33
CA ALA A 79 13.35 3.05 -2.98
C ALA A 79 12.84 4.14 -2.03
N ASP A 80 12.56 3.84 -0.76
CA ASP A 80 11.89 4.74 0.18
C ASP A 80 12.59 6.09 0.38
N VAL A 81 13.91 6.13 0.20
CA VAL A 81 14.72 7.34 0.34
C VAL A 81 14.70 8.22 -0.92
N SER A 82 14.35 7.65 -2.06
CA SER A 82 14.59 8.30 -3.36
C SER A 82 13.65 9.46 -3.64
N PHE A 83 12.42 9.43 -3.12
CA PHE A 83 11.48 10.55 -3.27
C PHE A 83 11.76 11.66 -2.25
N PRO A 84 11.84 11.41 -0.92
CA PRO A 84 12.08 12.49 0.04
C PRO A 84 13.43 13.19 -0.14
N SER A 85 14.44 12.50 -0.70
CA SER A 85 15.72 13.13 -1.06
C SER A 85 15.67 14.01 -2.32
N GLY A 86 14.58 13.95 -3.09
CA GLY A 86 14.47 14.64 -4.39
C GLY A 86 15.17 13.91 -5.54
N GLU A 87 15.71 12.72 -5.32
CA GLU A 87 16.36 11.92 -6.37
C GLU A 87 15.34 11.47 -7.44
N CYS A 88 14.17 11.03 -7.01
CA CYS A 88 13.08 10.63 -7.89
C CYS A 88 11.90 11.59 -7.80
N ALA A 89 11.37 12.01 -8.94
CA ALA A 89 10.28 12.99 -9.01
C ALA A 89 8.90 12.41 -8.64
N MET A 90 8.70 11.11 -8.84
CA MET A 90 7.46 10.40 -8.48
C MET A 90 7.80 9.04 -7.88
N MET A 91 6.96 8.60 -6.94
CA MET A 91 7.10 7.28 -6.32
C MET A 91 5.73 6.70 -5.97
N THR A 92 5.57 5.38 -6.18
CA THR A 92 4.53 4.60 -5.52
C THR A 92 5.12 3.83 -4.35
N GLY A 93 4.41 3.82 -3.22
CA GLY A 93 4.90 3.18 -2.00
C GLY A 93 3.87 3.16 -0.89
N SER A 94 4.33 2.88 0.32
CA SER A 94 3.50 2.81 1.51
C SER A 94 3.09 4.20 2.01
N SER A 95 1.86 4.35 2.50
CA SER A 95 1.43 5.53 3.27
C SER A 95 2.28 5.75 4.53
N GLY A 96 2.87 4.70 5.10
CA GLY A 96 3.81 4.79 6.21
C GLY A 96 5.07 5.59 5.92
N LEU A 97 5.31 5.99 4.66
CA LEU A 97 6.38 6.92 4.30
C LEU A 97 6.04 8.38 4.61
N TYR A 98 4.78 8.69 4.90
CA TYR A 98 4.33 10.08 5.09
C TYR A 98 5.21 10.85 6.08
N ALA A 99 5.43 10.32 7.28
CA ALA A 99 6.24 10.99 8.30
C ALA A 99 7.67 11.30 7.83
N ARG A 100 8.26 10.38 7.09
CA ARG A 100 9.59 10.57 6.49
C ARG A 100 9.58 11.64 5.41
N VAL A 101 8.63 11.57 4.49
CA VAL A 101 8.49 12.56 3.40
C VAL A 101 8.26 13.95 3.98
N ALA A 102 7.35 14.08 4.96
CA ALA A 102 7.06 15.36 5.62
C ALA A 102 8.30 15.96 6.32
N LYS A 103 9.17 15.12 6.88
CA LYS A 103 10.39 15.55 7.57
C LYS A 103 11.54 15.88 6.62
N GLU A 104 11.76 15.06 5.60
CA GLU A 104 12.98 15.07 4.79
C GLU A 104 12.83 15.86 3.48
N ALA A 105 11.66 15.88 2.86
CA ALA A 105 11.44 16.60 1.60
C ALA A 105 11.59 18.11 1.80
N LYS A 106 12.44 18.73 0.99
CA LYS A 106 12.68 20.19 0.98
C LYS A 106 12.03 20.87 -0.24
N PHE A 107 10.99 20.25 -0.77
CA PHE A 107 10.23 20.69 -1.93
C PHE A 107 8.73 20.47 -1.71
N ALA A 108 7.90 21.19 -2.44
CA ALA A 108 6.45 20.95 -2.42
C ALA A 108 6.12 19.63 -3.13
N TYR A 109 5.25 18.84 -2.54
CA TYR A 109 4.81 17.55 -3.08
C TYR A 109 3.30 17.37 -2.91
N GLY A 110 2.74 16.47 -3.68
CA GLY A 110 1.34 16.04 -3.56
C GLY A 110 1.24 14.53 -3.42
N ILE A 111 0.11 14.07 -2.89
CA ILE A 111 -0.23 12.65 -2.76
C ILE A 111 -1.47 12.40 -3.62
N SER A 112 -1.46 11.31 -4.37
CA SER A 112 -2.57 10.93 -5.24
C SER A 112 -2.82 9.42 -5.15
N THR A 113 -3.96 8.99 -5.68
CA THR A 113 -4.28 7.57 -5.82
C THR A 113 -3.28 6.85 -6.72
N LEU A 114 -3.15 5.54 -6.57
CA LEU A 114 -2.41 4.72 -7.53
C LEU A 114 -2.97 4.91 -8.94
N PRO A 115 -2.11 4.95 -9.96
CA PRO A 115 -2.56 4.98 -11.35
C PRO A 115 -3.29 3.68 -11.71
N TYR A 116 -4.19 3.77 -12.69
CA TYR A 116 -4.93 2.62 -13.19
C TYR A 116 -5.16 2.71 -14.69
N TYR A 117 -5.53 1.61 -15.30
CA TYR A 117 -5.93 1.53 -16.71
C TYR A 117 -7.43 1.80 -16.83
N PRO A 118 -7.85 2.92 -17.39
CA PRO A 118 -9.28 3.30 -17.46
C PRO A 118 -10.10 2.41 -18.40
N ASP A 119 -9.43 1.67 -19.28
CA ASP A 119 -10.04 0.69 -20.18
C ASP A 119 -10.33 -0.67 -19.51
N VAL A 120 -9.93 -0.84 -18.24
CA VAL A 120 -10.18 -2.09 -17.50
C VAL A 120 -11.51 -1.98 -16.73
N PRO A 121 -12.50 -2.83 -17.05
CA PRO A 121 -13.78 -2.82 -16.36
C PRO A 121 -13.64 -3.07 -14.85
N GLY A 122 -14.27 -2.22 -14.05
CA GLY A 122 -14.24 -2.31 -12.59
C GLY A 122 -13.03 -1.65 -11.91
N ALA A 123 -12.10 -1.07 -12.69
CA ALA A 123 -11.03 -0.25 -12.13
C ALA A 123 -11.46 1.23 -12.02
N PRO A 124 -11.02 1.97 -10.98
CA PRO A 124 -10.28 1.47 -9.83
C PRO A 124 -11.22 0.88 -8.76
N GLN A 125 -10.84 -0.25 -8.15
CA GLN A 125 -11.61 -0.92 -7.10
C GLN A 125 -11.11 -0.49 -5.71
N ASN A 126 -10.31 -1.29 -5.04
CA ASN A 126 -9.67 -0.97 -3.77
C ASN A 126 -8.25 -1.51 -3.75
N THR A 127 -7.40 -0.89 -2.94
CA THR A 127 -6.08 -1.43 -2.60
C THR A 127 -6.17 -2.35 -1.40
N ILE A 128 -5.14 -3.18 -1.19
CA ILE A 128 -5.03 -4.05 -0.02
C ILE A 128 -4.04 -3.49 0.99
N ILE A 129 -4.29 -3.80 2.25
CA ILE A 129 -3.42 -3.39 3.34
C ILE A 129 -2.04 -4.07 3.21
N GLY A 130 -1.00 -3.30 3.50
CA GLY A 130 0.31 -3.80 3.94
C GLY A 130 0.44 -3.68 5.45
N GLY A 131 1.66 -3.78 5.98
CA GLY A 131 1.92 -3.55 7.40
C GLY A 131 1.98 -4.84 8.21
N ALA A 132 1.62 -4.76 9.49
CA ALA A 132 1.82 -5.82 10.46
C ALA A 132 0.61 -6.01 11.38
N SER A 133 0.57 -7.14 12.06
CA SER A 133 -0.44 -7.45 13.08
C SER A 133 0.25 -7.81 14.40
N LEU A 134 -0.40 -7.51 15.50
CA LEU A 134 0.01 -7.96 16.82
C LEU A 134 -0.58 -9.35 17.09
N TRP A 135 0.25 -10.25 17.61
CA TRP A 135 -0.13 -11.62 17.91
C TRP A 135 0.05 -11.89 19.39
N VAL A 136 -0.90 -12.59 20.01
CA VAL A 136 -0.82 -13.00 21.39
C VAL A 136 -0.19 -14.38 21.48
N MET A 137 0.92 -14.50 22.22
CA MET A 137 1.59 -15.79 22.42
C MET A 137 0.76 -16.67 23.37
N GLY A 138 0.58 -17.93 23.00
CA GLY A 138 -0.06 -18.93 23.84
C GLY A 138 0.76 -19.31 25.09
N GLY A 139 0.17 -20.07 26.00
CA GLY A 139 0.86 -20.66 27.16
C GLY A 139 1.25 -19.66 28.27
N LYS A 140 0.63 -18.50 28.34
CA LYS A 140 0.87 -17.50 29.39
C LYS A 140 -0.13 -17.62 30.54
N LYS A 141 0.21 -17.05 31.70
CA LYS A 141 -0.69 -16.99 32.85
C LYS A 141 -1.91 -16.09 32.57
N PRO A 142 -3.07 -16.33 33.21
CA PRO A 142 -4.28 -15.52 33.01
C PRO A 142 -4.05 -14.03 33.25
N GLU A 143 -3.22 -13.64 34.22
CA GLU A 143 -2.89 -12.25 34.53
C GLU A 143 -2.18 -11.56 33.34
N THR A 144 -1.29 -12.29 32.65
CA THR A 144 -0.64 -11.80 31.43
C THR A 144 -1.67 -11.51 30.34
N TYR A 145 -2.65 -12.40 30.15
CA TYR A 145 -3.70 -12.17 29.15
C TYR A 145 -4.61 -10.99 29.50
N LYS A 146 -4.89 -10.74 30.79
CA LYS A 146 -5.59 -9.51 31.21
C LYS A 146 -4.82 -8.26 30.83
N GLY A 147 -3.49 -8.25 31.03
CA GLY A 147 -2.62 -7.15 30.62
C GLY A 147 -2.62 -6.94 29.11
N VAL A 148 -2.51 -8.03 28.34
CA VAL A 148 -2.57 -7.99 26.85
C VAL A 148 -3.93 -7.44 26.40
N ALA A 149 -5.03 -7.89 26.98
CA ALA A 149 -6.37 -7.40 26.64
C ALA A 149 -6.52 -5.90 26.94
N ALA A 150 -6.01 -5.43 28.08
CA ALA A 150 -6.00 -4.02 28.43
C ALA A 150 -5.17 -3.18 27.44
N PHE A 151 -4.00 -3.69 27.03
CA PHE A 151 -3.15 -3.05 26.02
C PHE A 151 -3.85 -2.97 24.67
N PHE A 152 -4.47 -4.04 24.19
CA PHE A 152 -5.21 -4.02 22.93
C PHE A 152 -6.43 -3.10 22.98
N LYS A 153 -7.14 -3.06 24.11
CA LYS A 153 -8.22 -2.10 24.34
C LYS A 153 -7.72 -0.66 24.25
N TYR A 154 -6.56 -0.35 24.81
CA TYR A 154 -5.94 0.97 24.68
C TYR A 154 -5.60 1.28 23.23
N LEU A 155 -4.92 0.38 22.51
CA LEU A 155 -4.54 0.57 21.11
C LEU A 155 -5.75 0.71 20.16
N SER A 156 -6.90 0.14 20.52
CA SER A 156 -8.12 0.23 19.72
C SER A 156 -8.95 1.49 19.97
N GLN A 157 -8.54 2.36 20.88
CA GLN A 157 -9.22 3.64 21.11
C GLN A 157 -9.08 4.55 19.88
N PRO A 158 -10.17 5.18 19.43
CA PRO A 158 -10.13 6.06 18.25
C PRO A 158 -9.08 7.17 18.35
N GLU A 159 -8.90 7.74 19.53
CA GLU A 159 -7.93 8.81 19.82
C GLU A 159 -6.49 8.32 19.60
N VAL A 160 -6.18 7.12 20.11
CA VAL A 160 -4.84 6.52 19.98
C VAL A 160 -4.54 6.21 18.52
N GLN A 161 -5.53 5.66 17.79
CA GLN A 161 -5.37 5.36 16.36
C GLN A 161 -5.26 6.62 15.51
N SER A 162 -6.07 7.65 15.78
CA SER A 162 -6.01 8.93 15.10
C SER A 162 -4.64 9.59 15.28
N GLU A 163 -4.13 9.60 16.51
CA GLU A 163 -2.81 10.17 16.80
C GLU A 163 -1.68 9.37 16.13
N SER A 164 -1.76 8.03 16.16
CA SER A 164 -0.80 7.17 15.47
C SER A 164 -0.81 7.43 13.96
N HIS A 165 -2.01 7.54 13.35
CA HIS A 165 -2.16 7.86 11.93
C HIS A 165 -1.49 9.20 11.58
N LYS A 166 -1.80 10.25 12.32
CA LYS A 166 -1.24 11.60 12.10
C LYS A 166 0.29 11.62 12.15
N ARG A 167 0.88 10.86 13.08
CA ARG A 167 2.35 10.84 13.27
C ARG A 167 3.08 9.97 12.27
N THR A 168 2.47 8.89 11.79
CA THR A 168 3.18 7.85 11.04
C THR A 168 2.75 7.72 9.59
N GLY A 169 1.49 8.09 9.27
CA GLY A 169 0.86 7.80 8.00
C GLY A 169 0.32 6.36 7.89
N TYR A 170 0.48 5.51 8.92
CA TYR A 170 -0.25 4.23 8.99
C TYR A 170 -1.74 4.48 9.15
N LEU A 171 -2.56 3.63 8.53
CA LEU A 171 -4.00 3.89 8.46
C LEU A 171 -4.70 3.60 9.80
N PRO A 172 -5.73 4.38 10.16
CA PRO A 172 -6.60 4.03 11.26
C PRO A 172 -7.37 2.74 10.91
N ILE A 173 -7.53 1.84 11.86
CA ILE A 173 -8.18 0.54 11.63
C ILE A 173 -9.69 0.57 11.89
N THR A 174 -10.24 1.69 12.34
CA THR A 174 -11.67 1.89 12.60
C THR A 174 -12.20 3.14 11.92
N THR A 175 -13.46 3.11 11.50
CA THR A 175 -14.18 4.28 10.97
C THR A 175 -14.20 5.44 11.96
N ALA A 176 -14.41 5.13 13.26
CA ALA A 176 -14.41 6.14 14.31
C ALA A 176 -13.08 6.93 14.41
N ALA A 177 -11.95 6.24 14.25
CA ALA A 177 -10.65 6.90 14.24
C ALA A 177 -10.43 7.75 12.99
N TYR A 178 -10.90 7.29 11.83
CA TYR A 178 -10.87 8.07 10.60
C TYR A 178 -11.73 9.35 10.73
N GLU A 179 -12.97 9.20 11.20
CA GLU A 179 -13.87 10.34 11.40
C GLU A 179 -13.32 11.35 12.43
N LEU A 180 -12.70 10.87 13.50
CA LEU A 180 -12.06 11.72 14.49
C LEU A 180 -10.90 12.51 13.88
N THR A 181 -10.11 11.87 13.02
CA THR A 181 -9.01 12.52 12.31
C THR A 181 -9.53 13.59 11.35
N ASP A 182 -10.58 13.27 10.60
CA ASP A 182 -11.20 14.22 9.64
C ASP A 182 -11.80 15.43 10.38
N LYS A 183 -12.58 15.19 11.44
CA LYS A 183 -13.16 16.26 12.29
C LYS A 183 -12.11 17.15 12.94
N SER A 184 -10.90 16.65 13.17
CA SER A 184 -9.79 17.46 13.71
C SER A 184 -9.21 18.48 12.71
N GLY A 185 -9.61 18.41 11.43
CA GLY A 185 -9.06 19.26 10.36
C GLY A 185 -7.75 18.79 9.77
N PHE A 186 -7.19 17.67 10.26
CA PHE A 186 -5.87 17.17 9.85
C PHE A 186 -5.73 17.00 8.33
N TYR A 187 -6.73 16.45 7.65
CA TYR A 187 -6.67 16.24 6.20
C TYR A 187 -6.74 17.55 5.39
N LYS A 188 -7.30 18.63 5.96
CA LYS A 188 -7.27 19.97 5.35
C LYS A 188 -5.89 20.60 5.47
N GLU A 189 -5.23 20.41 6.60
CA GLU A 189 -3.87 20.92 6.86
C GLU A 189 -2.80 20.08 6.15
N HIS A 190 -3.08 18.79 5.90
CA HIS A 190 -2.19 17.83 5.25
C HIS A 190 -2.86 17.15 4.05
N PRO A 191 -3.10 17.88 2.94
CA PRO A 191 -3.84 17.36 1.79
C PRO A 191 -3.24 16.09 1.21
N GLY A 192 -4.10 15.10 0.92
CA GLY A 192 -3.73 13.81 0.32
C GLY A 192 -3.35 12.73 1.34
N THR A 193 -3.22 13.03 2.62
CA THR A 193 -2.94 12.01 3.65
C THR A 193 -4.12 11.05 3.86
N ASP A 194 -5.32 11.42 3.45
CA ASP A 194 -6.53 10.60 3.41
C ASP A 194 -6.60 9.64 2.21
N VAL A 195 -5.80 9.87 1.16
CA VAL A 195 -5.85 9.11 -0.09
C VAL A 195 -5.71 7.60 0.14
N ALA A 196 -4.78 7.19 0.99
CA ALA A 196 -4.57 5.77 1.26
C ALA A 196 -5.77 5.12 1.97
N VAL A 197 -6.46 5.84 2.86
CA VAL A 197 -7.70 5.38 3.50
C VAL A 197 -8.80 5.26 2.44
N THR A 198 -9.02 6.32 1.67
CA THR A 198 -10.10 6.38 0.67
C THR A 198 -9.94 5.35 -0.45
N GLN A 199 -8.70 4.99 -0.82
CA GLN A 199 -8.45 3.88 -1.73
C GLN A 199 -8.85 2.53 -1.14
N MET A 200 -8.59 2.32 0.17
CA MET A 200 -8.78 1.02 0.80
C MET A 200 -10.23 0.75 1.18
N ILE A 201 -11.00 1.78 1.57
CA ILE A 201 -12.40 1.64 2.01
C ILE A 201 -13.42 1.57 0.87
N ARG A 202 -12.98 1.58 -0.39
CA ARG A 202 -13.86 1.37 -1.54
C ARG A 202 -14.56 0.02 -1.45
N LYS A 203 -15.71 -0.10 -2.12
CA LYS A 203 -16.45 -1.36 -2.14
C LYS A 203 -15.58 -2.50 -2.66
N THR A 204 -15.39 -3.53 -1.85
CA THR A 204 -14.63 -4.72 -2.23
C THR A 204 -15.48 -5.70 -3.04
N THR A 205 -14.80 -6.54 -3.81
CA THR A 205 -15.35 -7.69 -4.51
C THR A 205 -14.65 -8.97 -4.04
N ASP A 206 -15.11 -10.13 -4.50
CA ASP A 206 -14.39 -11.39 -4.23
C ASP A 206 -12.97 -11.42 -4.80
N LYS A 207 -12.67 -10.58 -5.80
CA LYS A 207 -11.34 -10.46 -6.40
C LYS A 207 -10.45 -9.44 -5.68
N SER A 208 -11.01 -8.55 -4.87
CA SER A 208 -10.28 -7.40 -4.33
C SER A 208 -10.28 -7.30 -2.79
N ARG A 209 -10.97 -8.18 -2.08
CA ARG A 209 -11.06 -8.15 -0.61
C ARG A 209 -9.76 -8.52 0.12
N GLY A 210 -8.74 -8.99 -0.60
CA GLY A 210 -7.44 -9.36 -0.06
C GLY A 210 -6.88 -10.61 -0.72
N ILE A 211 -5.73 -11.07 -0.21
CA ILE A 211 -5.03 -12.27 -0.66
C ILE A 211 -4.73 -13.13 0.57
N ARG A 212 -5.14 -14.40 0.54
CA ARG A 212 -4.93 -15.37 1.62
C ARG A 212 -4.28 -16.64 1.10
N LEU A 213 -2.97 -16.70 1.13
CA LEU A 213 -2.18 -17.83 0.61
C LEU A 213 -1.26 -18.37 1.69
N GLY A 214 -1.06 -19.69 1.71
CA GLY A 214 0.02 -20.30 2.43
C GLY A 214 1.38 -19.87 1.84
N ASN A 215 2.41 -19.77 2.68
CA ASN A 215 3.76 -19.38 2.26
C ASN A 215 3.84 -18.02 1.53
N PHE A 216 2.93 -17.09 1.82
CA PHE A 216 2.83 -15.84 1.07
C PHE A 216 4.13 -15.00 1.12
N ASN A 217 4.83 -15.00 2.26
CA ASN A 217 6.13 -14.34 2.36
C ASN A 217 7.17 -14.95 1.40
N GLN A 218 7.17 -16.28 1.27
CA GLN A 218 8.06 -16.96 0.32
C GLN A 218 7.71 -16.64 -1.13
N ILE A 219 6.42 -16.58 -1.46
CA ILE A 219 5.96 -16.12 -2.78
C ILE A 219 6.51 -14.71 -3.07
N ARG A 220 6.40 -13.76 -2.15
CA ARG A 220 6.95 -12.42 -2.29
C ARG A 220 8.47 -12.38 -2.46
N THR A 221 9.19 -13.35 -1.88
CA THR A 221 10.64 -13.46 -2.02
C THR A 221 11.06 -13.95 -3.42
N ILE A 222 10.22 -14.77 -4.05
CA ILE A 222 10.48 -15.33 -5.39
C ILE A 222 10.12 -14.30 -6.50
N ILE A 223 9.04 -13.55 -6.32
CA ILE A 223 8.62 -12.50 -7.24
C ILE A 223 9.57 -11.29 -7.12
#